data_67d1f13393ae504330cafc2eb161e060
#
_entry.id   67d1f13393ae504330cafc2eb161e060
#
_cell.length_a   1.000
_cell.length_b   1.000
_cell.length_c   1.000
_cell.angle_alpha   90.00
_cell.angle_beta   90.00
_cell.angle_gamma   90.00
#
_symmetry.space_group_name_H-M   'P 1'
#
loop_
_entity.id
_entity.type
_entity.pdbx_description
1 polymer ?
#
loop_
_entity_poly.entity_id
_entity_poly.type
_entity_poly.pdbx_seq_one_letter_code
_entity_poly.pdbx_strand_id
1 'polypeptide(L)'
;MKNRRYAQNVKALIGINLVKIIKRKNKMETLKEKKEKFLNQIRSKNPDSMNRYKRVAGSPIRYAGGKSLAVGYILELLPNNVKKIISPFFGGGSVEIAMSKHLDLEVRGYEIFDILCNYWKFQIENPKLLYEELKKLKPTFEEFERIRKILNKVWKKEITLDPLTLAVYFVYNFNLSYGPGFMSWSSKIYLDEKRYKRMIERIKNFNPKNLKIGCADFQEILKKYPNDFLYCDPPYYIGKDSKMFKGVYPMRNIPIHHNNFPHEKLRDLLKKHKGGFILSYNNCPTIRGYYKEFKQTFPSWQYTMGQGEKRIGKNRIENGNGHIKESHEILIFCPPKTK
;
A
#
# COMPACT_ATOMS: atom_id res chain seq x y z
N MET A 1 49.48 -31.04 35.40
CA MET A 1 49.15 -31.19 33.95
C MET A 1 47.64 -31.19 33.61
N LYS A 2 46.75 -31.71 34.45
CA LYS A 2 45.29 -31.78 34.19
C LYS A 2 44.61 -30.39 34.02
N ASN A 3 45.01 -29.37 34.81
CA ASN A 3 44.36 -28.05 34.76
C ASN A 3 44.71 -27.24 33.48
N ARG A 4 45.85 -27.46 32.84
CA ARG A 4 46.19 -26.77 31.58
C ARG A 4 45.37 -27.32 30.38
N ARG A 5 45.11 -28.62 30.34
CA ARG A 5 44.24 -29.23 29.30
C ARG A 5 42.78 -28.78 29.42
N TYR A 6 42.28 -28.66 30.66
CA TYR A 6 40.90 -28.16 30.87
C TYR A 6 40.72 -26.71 30.41
N ALA A 7 41.71 -25.83 30.74
CA ALA A 7 41.66 -24.42 30.30
C ALA A 7 41.77 -24.25 28.77
N GLN A 8 42.55 -25.13 28.10
CA GLN A 8 42.64 -25.12 26.63
C GLN A 8 41.33 -25.58 25.97
N ASN A 9 40.66 -26.61 26.51
CA ASN A 9 39.39 -27.10 26.00
C ASN A 9 38.26 -26.07 26.20
N VAL A 10 38.21 -25.38 27.32
CA VAL A 10 37.23 -24.29 27.57
C VAL A 10 37.45 -23.13 26.62
N LYS A 11 38.72 -22.69 26.38
CA LYS A 11 39.01 -21.65 25.38
C LYS A 11 38.63 -22.06 23.95
N ALA A 12 38.85 -23.32 23.59
CA ALA A 12 38.42 -23.83 22.27
C ALA A 12 36.89 -23.87 22.11
N LEU A 13 36.15 -24.29 23.14
CA LEU A 13 34.68 -24.28 23.14
C LEU A 13 34.10 -22.86 23.07
N ILE A 14 34.71 -21.91 23.81
CA ILE A 14 34.30 -20.51 23.76
C ILE A 14 34.58 -19.92 22.36
N GLY A 15 35.76 -20.22 21.78
CA GLY A 15 36.14 -19.81 20.43
C GLY A 15 35.18 -20.35 19.36
N ILE A 16 34.84 -21.63 19.44
CA ILE A 16 33.88 -22.28 18.50
C ILE A 16 32.47 -21.66 18.64
N ASN A 17 32.02 -21.38 19.85
CA ASN A 17 30.74 -20.76 20.08
C ASN A 17 30.74 -19.28 19.61
N LEU A 18 31.78 -18.53 19.83
CA LEU A 18 31.92 -17.16 19.31
C LEU A 18 31.91 -17.15 17.77
N VAL A 19 32.66 -18.03 17.12
CA VAL A 19 32.67 -18.15 15.66
C VAL A 19 31.30 -18.56 15.12
N LYS A 20 30.55 -19.46 15.80
CA LYS A 20 29.17 -19.80 15.44
C LYS A 20 28.22 -18.62 15.64
N ILE A 21 28.38 -17.84 16.70
CA ILE A 21 27.58 -16.63 16.97
C ILE A 21 27.88 -15.54 15.93
N ILE A 22 29.15 -15.33 15.59
CA ILE A 22 29.57 -14.38 14.56
C ILE A 22 29.09 -14.82 13.18
N LYS A 23 29.21 -16.11 12.84
CA LYS A 23 28.66 -16.65 11.58
C LYS A 23 27.14 -16.56 11.52
N ARG A 24 26.40 -16.73 12.64
CA ARG A 24 24.94 -16.51 12.71
C ARG A 24 24.57 -15.04 12.59
N LYS A 25 25.35 -14.10 13.17
CA LYS A 25 25.13 -12.66 13.03
C LYS A 25 25.41 -12.14 11.61
N ASN A 26 26.30 -12.78 10.85
CA ASN A 26 26.65 -12.38 9.49
C ASN A 26 25.83 -13.08 8.39
N LYS A 27 24.94 -14.00 8.74
CA LYS A 27 24.05 -14.61 7.74
C LYS A 27 22.90 -13.65 7.50
N MET A 28 22.92 -12.94 6.36
CA MET A 28 21.78 -12.12 5.95
C MET A 28 20.52 -12.99 5.84
N GLU A 29 19.44 -12.57 6.52
CA GLU A 29 18.15 -13.26 6.43
C GLU A 29 17.68 -13.31 4.97
N THR A 30 17.27 -14.47 4.52
CA THR A 30 16.67 -14.67 3.19
C THR A 30 15.31 -13.99 3.11
N LEU A 31 14.83 -13.72 1.89
CA LEU A 31 13.48 -13.17 1.70
C LEU A 31 12.41 -14.08 2.34
N LYS A 32 12.59 -15.40 2.25
CA LYS A 32 11.68 -16.38 2.88
C LYS A 32 11.61 -16.18 4.39
N GLU A 33 12.75 -16.11 5.06
CA GLU A 33 12.83 -15.92 6.51
C GLU A 33 12.22 -14.58 6.94
N LYS A 34 12.54 -13.49 6.25
CA LYS A 34 11.95 -12.15 6.51
C LYS A 34 10.43 -12.17 6.35
N LYS A 35 9.94 -12.79 5.28
CA LYS A 35 8.52 -12.92 4.99
C LYS A 35 7.78 -13.72 6.06
N GLU A 36 8.27 -14.89 6.43
CA GLU A 36 7.67 -15.74 7.47
C GLU A 36 7.63 -15.03 8.82
N LYS A 37 8.73 -14.41 9.21
CA LYS A 37 8.83 -13.60 10.44
C LYS A 37 7.79 -12.48 10.47
N PHE A 38 7.68 -11.71 9.37
CA PHE A 38 6.74 -10.62 9.30
C PHE A 38 5.27 -11.10 9.27
N LEU A 39 4.96 -12.12 8.49
CA LEU A 39 3.62 -12.73 8.47
C LEU A 39 3.19 -13.22 9.85
N ASN A 40 4.08 -13.83 10.60
CA ASN A 40 3.80 -14.28 11.98
C ASN A 40 3.54 -13.10 12.94
N GLN A 41 4.23 -11.96 12.77
CA GLN A 41 4.01 -10.75 13.57
C GLN A 41 2.63 -10.12 13.32
N ILE A 42 2.16 -10.14 12.07
CA ILE A 42 0.88 -9.52 11.69
C ILE A 42 -0.30 -10.49 11.74
N ARG A 43 -0.07 -11.79 11.92
CA ARG A 43 -1.16 -12.77 12.05
C ARG A 43 -2.04 -12.43 13.25
N SER A 44 -3.35 -12.50 13.07
CA SER A 44 -4.30 -12.34 14.19
C SER A 44 -4.11 -13.48 15.18
N LYS A 45 -4.06 -13.15 16.46
CA LYS A 45 -4.03 -14.15 17.55
C LYS A 45 -5.43 -14.55 18.01
N ASN A 46 -6.44 -13.79 17.61
CA ASN A 46 -7.82 -14.10 17.93
C ASN A 46 -8.39 -15.04 16.85
N PRO A 47 -8.76 -16.28 17.17
CA PRO A 47 -9.35 -17.24 16.24
C PRO A 47 -10.69 -16.75 15.68
N ASP A 48 -11.46 -15.95 16.44
CA ASP A 48 -12.74 -15.38 16.04
C ASP A 48 -12.58 -14.10 15.19
N SER A 49 -11.34 -13.70 14.91
CA SER A 49 -11.08 -12.53 14.08
C SER A 49 -11.48 -12.79 12.65
N MET A 50 -12.40 -11.98 12.12
CA MET A 50 -12.78 -11.99 10.70
C MET A 50 -11.58 -11.68 9.78
N ASN A 51 -10.51 -11.10 10.31
CA ASN A 51 -9.29 -10.78 9.58
C ASN A 51 -8.15 -11.71 10.02
N ARG A 52 -7.68 -12.56 9.12
CA ARG A 52 -6.51 -13.42 9.35
C ARG A 52 -5.24 -12.64 9.70
N TYR A 53 -5.14 -11.41 9.19
CA TYR A 53 -4.01 -10.52 9.40
C TYR A 53 -4.45 -9.19 10.02
N LYS A 54 -3.60 -8.65 10.89
CA LYS A 54 -3.74 -7.30 11.44
C LYS A 54 -3.46 -6.27 10.36
N ARG A 55 -4.03 -5.08 10.52
CA ARG A 55 -3.73 -3.94 9.66
C ARG A 55 -2.25 -3.56 9.73
N VAL A 56 -1.60 -3.43 8.59
CA VAL A 56 -0.25 -2.89 8.46
C VAL A 56 -0.33 -1.39 8.16
N ALA A 57 -0.07 -0.58 9.17
CA ALA A 57 -0.07 0.88 9.04
C ALA A 57 1.34 1.36 8.65
N GLY A 58 1.60 1.54 7.36
CA GLY A 58 2.90 2.00 6.83
C GLY A 58 2.82 3.30 6.05
N SER A 59 1.72 3.52 5.33
CA SER A 59 1.53 4.73 4.53
C SER A 59 1.31 5.97 5.41
N PRO A 60 1.97 7.10 5.10
CA PRO A 60 1.75 8.37 5.78
C PRO A 60 0.43 9.04 5.36
N ILE A 61 -0.16 8.62 4.23
CA ILE A 61 -1.44 9.12 3.77
C ILE A 61 -2.56 8.09 3.95
N ARG A 62 -3.77 8.62 4.16
CA ARG A 62 -5.00 7.83 4.11
C ARG A 62 -5.41 7.71 2.65
N TYR A 63 -5.45 6.50 2.12
CA TYR A 63 -5.77 6.30 0.70
C TYR A 63 -7.01 5.42 0.53
N ALA A 64 -7.94 5.85 -0.33
CA ALA A 64 -9.11 5.07 -0.67
C ALA A 64 -8.68 3.79 -1.40
N GLY A 65 -9.23 2.64 -1.02
CA GLY A 65 -8.81 1.35 -1.58
C GLY A 65 -7.48 0.82 -1.04
N GLY A 66 -6.85 1.53 -0.09
CA GLY A 66 -5.54 1.11 0.47
C GLY A 66 -5.58 -0.30 1.06
N LYS A 67 -4.61 -1.11 0.67
CA LYS A 67 -4.50 -2.56 0.96
C LYS A 67 -3.89 -2.89 2.32
N SER A 68 -3.99 -1.98 3.31
CA SER A 68 -3.35 -2.17 4.62
C SER A 68 -3.81 -3.42 5.39
N LEU A 69 -5.03 -3.93 5.13
CA LEU A 69 -5.53 -5.21 5.65
C LEU A 69 -5.18 -6.41 4.76
N ALA A 70 -4.86 -6.16 3.51
CA ALA A 70 -4.54 -7.18 2.52
C ALA A 70 -3.06 -7.57 2.49
N VAL A 71 -2.18 -6.78 3.13
CA VAL A 71 -0.72 -6.97 3.08
C VAL A 71 -0.32 -8.42 3.32
N GLY A 72 -0.85 -9.07 4.37
CA GLY A 72 -0.51 -10.46 4.68
C GLY A 72 -0.90 -11.44 3.57
N TYR A 73 -2.10 -11.31 3.01
CA TYR A 73 -2.58 -12.16 1.92
C TYR A 73 -1.76 -11.99 0.64
N ILE A 74 -1.36 -10.75 0.33
CA ILE A 74 -0.53 -10.45 -0.85
C ILE A 74 0.88 -11.01 -0.66
N LEU A 75 1.46 -10.86 0.53
CA LEU A 75 2.80 -11.38 0.82
C LEU A 75 2.86 -12.92 0.81
N GLU A 76 1.77 -13.63 1.12
CA GLU A 76 1.73 -15.09 0.97
C GLU A 76 1.95 -15.54 -0.47
N LEU A 77 1.47 -14.76 -1.44
CA LEU A 77 1.63 -15.04 -2.87
C LEU A 77 3.01 -14.64 -3.41
N LEU A 78 3.77 -13.81 -2.67
CA LEU A 78 5.06 -13.32 -3.14
C LEU A 78 6.09 -14.45 -3.22
N PRO A 79 6.71 -14.71 -4.40
CA PRO A 79 7.76 -15.71 -4.54
C PRO A 79 9.01 -15.37 -3.70
N ASN A 80 9.69 -16.39 -3.19
CA ASN A 80 10.83 -16.19 -2.28
C ASN A 80 12.15 -15.80 -2.96
N ASN A 81 12.19 -15.80 -4.28
CA ASN A 81 13.36 -15.47 -5.09
C ASN A 81 13.29 -14.05 -5.71
N VAL A 82 12.25 -13.29 -5.42
CA VAL A 82 12.09 -11.91 -5.91
C VAL A 82 13.05 -10.99 -5.16
N LYS A 83 13.75 -10.13 -5.91
CA LYS A 83 14.67 -9.11 -5.34
C LYS A 83 14.15 -7.69 -5.51
N LYS A 84 13.34 -7.48 -6.54
CA LYS A 84 12.80 -6.18 -6.93
C LYS A 84 11.32 -6.29 -7.29
N ILE A 85 10.53 -5.32 -6.87
CA ILE A 85 9.12 -5.17 -7.20
C ILE A 85 8.93 -3.91 -8.03
N ILE A 86 8.18 -4.03 -9.11
CA ILE A 86 7.66 -2.89 -9.87
C ILE A 86 6.16 -2.78 -9.58
N SER A 87 5.73 -1.61 -9.12
CA SER A 87 4.32 -1.31 -8.86
C SER A 87 3.85 -0.18 -9.76
N PRO A 88 3.10 -0.48 -10.85
CA PRO A 88 2.62 0.53 -11.79
C PRO A 88 1.44 1.36 -11.27
N PHE A 89 0.90 1.03 -10.10
CA PHE A 89 -0.26 1.67 -9.49
C PHE A 89 0.02 1.89 -7.99
N PHE A 90 0.91 2.84 -7.69
CA PHE A 90 1.42 2.99 -6.33
C PHE A 90 0.37 3.51 -5.35
N GLY A 91 -0.43 4.50 -5.75
CA GLY A 91 -1.47 5.11 -4.91
C GLY A 91 -0.97 5.46 -3.50
N GLY A 92 -1.56 4.83 -2.48
CA GLY A 92 -1.17 4.99 -1.09
C GLY A 92 0.02 4.13 -0.65
N GLY A 93 0.51 3.21 -1.47
CA GLY A 93 1.72 2.42 -1.25
C GLY A 93 1.71 1.46 -0.07
N SER A 94 0.55 1.05 0.44
CA SER A 94 0.49 0.24 1.68
C SER A 94 1.25 -1.08 1.61
N VAL A 95 1.21 -1.77 0.47
CA VAL A 95 1.86 -3.06 0.23
C VAL A 95 3.33 -2.86 -0.09
N GLU A 96 3.63 -1.92 -0.95
CA GLU A 96 4.96 -1.56 -1.42
C GLU A 96 5.85 -1.09 -0.27
N ILE A 97 5.30 -0.24 0.60
CA ILE A 97 5.98 0.23 1.81
C ILE A 97 6.26 -0.95 2.75
N ALA A 98 5.29 -1.88 2.91
CA ALA A 98 5.50 -3.06 3.72
C ALA A 98 6.59 -3.97 3.14
N MET A 99 6.61 -4.19 1.82
CA MET A 99 7.64 -4.97 1.13
C MET A 99 9.03 -4.33 1.28
N SER A 100 9.14 -3.02 1.08
CA SER A 100 10.40 -2.29 1.25
C SER A 100 10.89 -2.32 2.70
N LYS A 101 10.01 -2.03 3.67
CA LYS A 101 10.37 -1.85 5.07
C LYS A 101 10.64 -3.16 5.82
N HIS A 102 9.82 -4.19 5.58
CA HIS A 102 9.83 -5.41 6.37
C HIS A 102 10.51 -6.58 5.66
N LEU A 103 10.55 -6.56 4.33
CA LEU A 103 11.20 -7.60 3.54
C LEU A 103 12.51 -7.15 2.92
N ASP A 104 12.85 -5.86 3.06
CA ASP A 104 14.07 -5.25 2.49
C ASP A 104 14.17 -5.42 0.96
N LEU A 105 13.01 -5.43 0.30
CA LEU A 105 12.94 -5.50 -1.16
C LEU A 105 13.17 -4.12 -1.79
N GLU A 106 13.86 -4.09 -2.93
CA GLU A 106 13.85 -2.93 -3.79
C GLU A 106 12.46 -2.77 -4.39
N VAL A 107 11.82 -1.61 -4.16
CA VAL A 107 10.50 -1.30 -4.71
C VAL A 107 10.59 -0.04 -5.58
N ARG A 108 10.08 -0.15 -6.81
CA ARG A 108 9.89 0.97 -7.72
C ARG A 108 8.40 1.14 -7.97
N GLY A 109 7.81 2.12 -7.30
CA GLY A 109 6.43 2.52 -7.48
C GLY A 109 6.27 3.54 -8.60
N TYR A 110 5.15 3.50 -9.28
CA TYR A 110 4.77 4.48 -10.30
C TYR A 110 3.32 4.89 -10.10
N GLU A 111 3.07 6.14 -10.37
CA GLU A 111 1.77 6.76 -10.24
C GLU A 111 1.55 7.66 -11.46
N ILE A 112 0.31 7.78 -11.91
CA ILE A 112 -0.02 8.64 -13.05
C ILE A 112 -0.50 10.04 -12.61
N PHE A 113 -1.03 10.16 -11.39
CA PHE A 113 -1.52 11.41 -10.86
C PHE A 113 -0.36 12.30 -10.40
N ASP A 114 -0.04 13.30 -11.19
CA ASP A 114 1.12 14.19 -11.05
C ASP A 114 1.21 14.88 -9.69
N ILE A 115 0.09 15.34 -9.13
CA ILE A 115 0.05 15.98 -7.81
C ILE A 115 0.42 14.97 -6.71
N LEU A 116 -0.04 13.71 -6.83
CA LEU A 116 0.33 12.65 -5.91
C LEU A 116 1.80 12.24 -6.09
N CYS A 117 2.29 12.22 -7.33
CA CYS A 117 3.72 12.01 -7.64
C CYS A 117 4.58 13.07 -6.97
N ASN A 118 4.20 14.35 -7.09
CA ASN A 118 4.90 15.48 -6.47
C ASN A 118 4.95 15.33 -4.94
N TYR A 119 3.82 14.98 -4.31
CA TYR A 119 3.81 14.69 -2.86
C TYR A 119 4.78 13.56 -2.51
N TRP A 120 4.72 12.42 -3.21
CA TRP A 120 5.58 11.28 -2.90
C TRP A 120 7.06 11.60 -3.07
N LYS A 121 7.43 12.43 -4.04
CA LYS A 121 8.80 12.90 -4.19
C LYS A 121 9.28 13.58 -2.90
N PHE A 122 8.56 14.57 -2.39
CA PHE A 122 8.91 15.25 -1.15
C PHE A 122 8.85 14.32 0.08
N GLN A 123 7.88 13.42 0.13
CA GLN A 123 7.73 12.48 1.24
C GLN A 123 8.93 11.52 1.36
N ILE A 124 9.54 11.15 0.25
CA ILE A 124 10.71 10.25 0.23
C ILE A 124 12.00 11.03 0.41
N GLU A 125 12.17 12.12 -0.33
CA GLU A 125 13.43 12.85 -0.38
C GLU A 125 13.61 13.80 0.82
N ASN A 126 12.52 14.46 1.25
CA ASN A 126 12.55 15.53 2.24
C ASN A 126 11.37 15.49 3.24
N PRO A 127 11.14 14.39 3.98
CA PRO A 127 9.98 14.27 4.88
C PRO A 127 10.02 15.28 6.03
N LYS A 128 11.22 15.72 6.46
CA LYS A 128 11.38 16.75 7.48
C LYS A 128 10.91 18.11 6.99
N LEU A 129 11.17 18.45 5.73
CA LEU A 129 10.73 19.70 5.12
C LEU A 129 9.19 19.77 5.04
N LEU A 130 8.55 18.68 4.59
CA LEU A 130 7.08 18.57 4.63
C LEU A 130 6.53 18.78 6.05
N TYR A 131 7.17 18.17 7.04
CA TYR A 131 6.76 18.33 8.44
C TYR A 131 6.85 19.78 8.92
N GLU A 132 7.97 20.48 8.65
CA GLU A 132 8.14 21.86 9.08
C GLU A 132 7.11 22.81 8.44
N GLU A 133 6.78 22.61 7.17
CA GLU A 133 5.74 23.38 6.50
C GLU A 133 4.33 23.05 7.03
N LEU A 134 4.04 21.77 7.26
CA LEU A 134 2.75 21.35 7.84
C LEU A 134 2.55 21.90 9.27
N LYS A 135 3.60 22.03 10.06
CA LYS A 135 3.53 22.66 11.41
C LYS A 135 3.02 24.10 11.40
N LYS A 136 3.19 24.83 10.31
CA LYS A 136 2.73 26.21 10.16
C LYS A 136 1.21 26.29 9.95
N LEU A 137 0.59 25.18 9.55
CA LEU A 137 -0.85 25.10 9.27
C LEU A 137 -1.63 24.67 10.52
N LYS A 138 -2.85 25.17 10.65
CA LYS A 138 -3.78 24.77 11.72
C LYS A 138 -4.87 23.84 11.17
N PRO A 139 -5.23 22.76 11.86
CA PRO A 139 -6.30 21.86 11.41
C PRO A 139 -7.69 22.44 11.71
N THR A 140 -8.00 23.59 11.13
CA THR A 140 -9.29 24.27 11.26
C THR A 140 -10.11 24.15 9.98
N PHE A 141 -11.41 24.38 10.09
CA PHE A 141 -12.31 24.36 8.95
C PHE A 141 -11.97 25.46 7.94
N GLU A 142 -11.67 26.66 8.44
CA GLU A 142 -11.34 27.84 7.63
C GLU A 142 -10.07 27.59 6.81
N GLU A 143 -9.02 27.05 7.45
CA GLU A 143 -7.77 26.76 6.79
C GLU A 143 -7.94 25.60 5.77
N PHE A 144 -8.73 24.59 6.11
CA PHE A 144 -9.04 23.50 5.18
C PHE A 144 -9.75 24.01 3.93
N GLU A 145 -10.77 24.85 4.09
CA GLU A 145 -11.52 25.41 2.95
C GLU A 145 -10.68 26.40 2.13
N ARG A 146 -9.82 27.17 2.78
CA ARG A 146 -8.85 28.04 2.08
C ARG A 146 -7.95 27.22 1.16
N ILE A 147 -7.33 26.17 1.70
CA ILE A 147 -6.44 25.28 0.95
C ILE A 147 -7.22 24.55 -0.15
N ARG A 148 -8.41 24.05 0.13
CA ARG A 148 -9.25 23.37 -0.85
C ARG A 148 -9.59 24.26 -2.06
N LYS A 149 -9.92 25.53 -1.80
CA LYS A 149 -10.17 26.52 -2.86
C LYS A 149 -8.92 26.78 -3.72
N ILE A 150 -7.75 26.89 -3.09
CA ILE A 150 -6.47 27.04 -3.80
C ILE A 150 -6.18 25.80 -4.67
N LEU A 151 -6.30 24.59 -4.12
CA LEU A 151 -6.10 23.36 -4.88
C LEU A 151 -7.07 23.21 -6.05
N ASN A 152 -8.32 23.73 -5.91
CA ASN A 152 -9.28 23.75 -7.00
C ASN A 152 -8.82 24.67 -8.15
N LYS A 153 -8.27 25.85 -7.84
CA LYS A 153 -7.69 26.76 -8.83
C LYS A 153 -6.47 26.13 -9.54
N VAL A 154 -5.60 25.43 -8.78
CA VAL A 154 -4.48 24.67 -9.36
C VAL A 154 -4.98 23.60 -10.31
N TRP A 155 -6.00 22.83 -9.88
CA TRP A 155 -6.61 21.78 -10.70
C TRP A 155 -7.19 22.31 -12.00
N LYS A 156 -7.84 23.46 -11.95
CA LYS A 156 -8.37 24.17 -13.13
C LYS A 156 -7.31 24.88 -13.97
N LYS A 157 -6.04 24.81 -13.55
CA LYS A 157 -4.91 25.52 -14.18
C LYS A 157 -5.05 27.05 -14.16
N GLU A 158 -5.84 27.58 -13.22
CA GLU A 158 -5.99 29.04 -13.02
C GLU A 158 -4.77 29.65 -12.34
N ILE A 159 -4.10 28.88 -11.49
CA ILE A 159 -2.86 29.26 -10.79
C ILE A 159 -1.87 28.11 -10.76
N THR A 160 -0.62 28.43 -10.55
CA THR A 160 0.47 27.46 -10.29
C THR A 160 1.02 27.70 -8.88
N LEU A 161 1.32 26.64 -8.16
CA LEU A 161 2.04 26.69 -6.88
C LEU A 161 3.45 26.15 -7.10
N ASP A 162 4.38 26.57 -6.24
CA ASP A 162 5.66 25.89 -6.16
C ASP A 162 5.45 24.43 -5.70
N PRO A 163 6.35 23.51 -6.08
CA PRO A 163 6.16 22.09 -5.83
C PRO A 163 6.03 21.71 -4.35
N LEU A 164 6.74 22.41 -3.44
CA LEU A 164 6.67 22.14 -2.00
C LEU A 164 5.31 22.54 -1.43
N THR A 165 4.86 23.74 -1.71
CA THR A 165 3.53 24.24 -1.28
C THR A 165 2.43 23.34 -1.81
N LEU A 166 2.52 22.89 -3.06
CA LEU A 166 1.57 21.95 -3.65
C LEU A 166 1.55 20.61 -2.89
N ALA A 167 2.72 20.05 -2.54
CA ALA A 167 2.81 18.82 -1.79
C ALA A 167 2.24 18.96 -0.37
N VAL A 168 2.52 20.07 0.30
CA VAL A 168 2.00 20.41 1.65
C VAL A 168 0.48 20.54 1.63
N TYR A 169 -0.07 21.31 0.69
CA TYR A 169 -1.52 21.51 0.58
C TYR A 169 -2.23 20.22 0.17
N PHE A 170 -1.63 19.43 -0.73
CA PHE A 170 -2.17 18.14 -1.10
C PHE A 170 -2.31 17.23 0.12
N VAL A 171 -1.23 16.98 0.88
CA VAL A 171 -1.26 16.03 2.01
C VAL A 171 -2.12 16.55 3.17
N TYR A 172 -2.16 17.84 3.40
CA TYR A 172 -3.04 18.47 4.37
C TYR A 172 -4.52 18.20 4.01
N ASN A 173 -4.94 18.61 2.81
CA ASN A 173 -6.30 18.41 2.35
C ASN A 173 -6.68 16.91 2.31
N PHE A 174 -5.80 16.08 1.77
CA PHE A 174 -6.06 14.65 1.59
C PHE A 174 -6.28 13.91 2.92
N ASN A 175 -5.44 14.18 3.92
CA ASN A 175 -5.52 13.51 5.21
C ASN A 175 -6.64 14.06 6.12
N LEU A 176 -7.04 15.31 5.97
CA LEU A 176 -8.07 15.94 6.79
C LEU A 176 -9.48 15.88 6.18
N SER A 177 -9.61 15.34 4.97
CA SER A 177 -10.89 15.17 4.30
C SER A 177 -11.75 14.04 4.90
N TYR A 178 -13.05 14.17 4.73
CA TYR A 178 -14.01 13.09 4.96
C TYR A 178 -13.92 12.08 3.81
N GLY A 179 -13.47 10.88 4.09
CA GLY A 179 -13.08 9.95 3.04
C GLY A 179 -11.78 10.41 2.35
N PRO A 180 -10.76 9.57 2.27
CA PRO A 180 -9.48 9.97 1.70
C PRO A 180 -9.65 10.31 0.22
N GLY A 181 -9.55 11.58 -0.11
CA GLY A 181 -9.72 12.05 -1.48
C GLY A 181 -9.22 13.48 -1.66
N PHE A 182 -8.63 13.71 -2.85
CA PHE A 182 -8.19 15.04 -3.25
C PHE A 182 -9.40 15.97 -3.41
N MET A 183 -9.36 17.16 -2.77
CA MET A 183 -10.44 18.15 -2.73
C MET A 183 -11.80 17.66 -2.19
N SER A 184 -11.80 16.56 -1.44
CA SER A 184 -13.00 16.08 -0.76
C SER A 184 -13.42 17.03 0.37
N TRP A 185 -14.59 16.79 0.98
CA TRP A 185 -15.11 17.58 2.07
C TRP A 185 -14.28 17.48 3.34
N SER A 186 -14.27 18.53 4.16
CA SER A 186 -13.63 18.50 5.47
C SER A 186 -14.26 17.46 6.41
N SER A 187 -13.48 16.94 7.33
CA SER A 187 -13.95 15.99 8.32
C SER A 187 -13.71 16.49 9.73
N LYS A 188 -14.76 16.75 10.47
CA LYS A 188 -14.69 17.13 11.90
C LYS A 188 -13.83 16.17 12.73
N ILE A 189 -13.76 14.88 12.35
CA ILE A 189 -12.95 13.86 13.04
C ILE A 189 -11.45 14.12 12.83
N TYR A 190 -11.04 14.63 11.68
CA TYR A 190 -9.63 14.83 11.33
C TYR A 190 -9.15 16.26 11.53
N LEU A 191 -10.07 17.22 11.66
CA LEU A 191 -9.80 18.60 12.10
C LEU A 191 -9.64 18.64 13.64
N ASP A 192 -8.71 17.83 14.15
CA ASP A 192 -8.38 17.67 15.56
C ASP A 192 -6.87 17.80 15.73
N GLU A 193 -6.43 18.66 16.63
CA GLU A 193 -5.01 18.96 16.82
C GLU A 193 -4.17 17.74 17.20
N LYS A 194 -4.69 16.86 18.09
CA LYS A 194 -3.94 15.68 18.53
C LYS A 194 -3.75 14.70 17.36
N ARG A 195 -4.77 14.57 16.52
CA ARG A 195 -4.71 13.73 15.31
C ARG A 195 -3.80 14.35 14.26
N TYR A 196 -3.86 15.66 14.09
CA TYR A 196 -3.00 16.39 13.18
C TYR A 196 -1.52 16.25 13.57
N LYS A 197 -1.17 16.49 14.83
CA LYS A 197 0.19 16.29 15.35
C LYS A 197 0.69 14.88 15.08
N ARG A 198 -0.13 13.86 15.35
CA ARG A 198 0.24 12.45 15.05
C ARG A 198 0.40 12.17 13.55
N MET A 199 -0.37 12.84 12.71
CA MET A 199 -0.27 12.73 11.26
C MET A 199 1.05 13.31 10.76
N ILE A 200 1.39 14.54 11.13
CA ILE A 200 2.62 15.19 10.67
C ILE A 200 3.88 14.50 11.23
N GLU A 201 3.82 13.95 12.46
CA GLU A 201 4.92 13.13 13.00
C GLU A 201 5.12 11.83 12.19
N ARG A 202 4.06 11.20 11.69
CA ARG A 202 4.21 10.04 10.77
C ARG A 202 4.86 10.43 9.44
N ILE A 203 4.55 11.61 8.92
CA ILE A 203 5.18 12.17 7.72
C ILE A 203 6.67 12.37 7.96
N LYS A 204 7.05 13.04 9.06
CA LYS A 204 8.44 13.29 9.47
C LYS A 204 9.27 12.00 9.60
N ASN A 205 8.67 10.99 10.24
CA ASN A 205 9.36 9.73 10.57
C ASN A 205 9.26 8.67 9.47
N PHE A 206 8.71 9.02 8.31
CA PHE A 206 8.64 8.13 7.17
C PHE A 206 10.01 7.98 6.53
N ASN A 207 10.57 6.79 6.60
CA ASN A 207 11.92 6.49 6.09
C ASN A 207 11.98 5.06 5.50
N PRO A 208 11.46 4.84 4.30
CA PRO A 208 11.63 3.59 3.58
C PRO A 208 13.03 3.55 2.96
N LYS A 209 13.78 2.46 3.19
CA LYS A 209 15.17 2.37 2.73
C LYS A 209 15.30 2.12 1.22
N ASN A 210 14.44 1.27 0.66
CA ASN A 210 14.58 0.73 -0.70
C ASN A 210 13.34 1.03 -1.56
N LEU A 211 12.74 2.22 -1.38
CA LEU A 211 11.55 2.66 -2.11
C LEU A 211 11.89 3.86 -2.99
N LYS A 212 11.60 3.75 -4.29
CA LYS A 212 11.65 4.85 -5.25
C LYS A 212 10.29 4.98 -5.92
N ILE A 213 9.85 6.22 -6.18
CA ILE A 213 8.58 6.49 -6.85
C ILE A 213 8.84 7.41 -8.04
N GLY A 214 8.18 7.10 -9.16
CA GLY A 214 8.19 7.89 -10.38
C GLY A 214 6.78 8.22 -10.85
N CYS A 215 6.68 9.17 -11.77
CA CYS A 215 5.43 9.53 -12.42
C CYS A 215 5.43 8.97 -13.85
N ALA A 216 4.56 7.99 -14.12
CA ALA A 216 4.45 7.38 -15.45
C ALA A 216 3.16 6.55 -15.59
N ASP A 217 2.70 6.38 -16.84
CA ASP A 217 1.59 5.48 -17.15
C ASP A 217 2.01 3.99 -17.07
N PHE A 218 1.09 3.15 -16.61
CA PHE A 218 1.33 1.70 -16.45
C PHE A 218 1.77 1.02 -17.77
N GLN A 219 1.30 1.51 -18.92
CA GLN A 219 1.63 0.91 -20.21
C GLN A 219 3.12 1.10 -20.55
N GLU A 220 3.68 2.25 -20.19
CA GLU A 220 5.12 2.53 -20.32
C GLU A 220 5.92 1.65 -19.36
N ILE A 221 5.44 1.53 -18.11
CA ILE A 221 6.12 0.78 -17.06
C ILE A 221 6.17 -0.71 -17.38
N LEU A 222 5.06 -1.31 -17.82
CA LEU A 222 5.05 -2.72 -18.20
C LEU A 222 5.99 -3.02 -19.40
N LYS A 223 6.12 -2.09 -20.34
CA LYS A 223 7.08 -2.20 -21.44
C LYS A 223 8.52 -2.06 -20.96
N LYS A 224 8.78 -1.13 -20.03
CA LYS A 224 10.12 -0.84 -19.49
C LYS A 224 10.67 -1.99 -18.64
N TYR A 225 9.81 -2.73 -17.96
CA TYR A 225 10.19 -3.78 -17.00
C TYR A 225 9.58 -5.16 -17.37
N PRO A 226 9.87 -5.72 -18.56
CA PRO A 226 9.16 -6.89 -19.07
C PRO A 226 9.45 -8.19 -18.29
N ASN A 227 10.54 -8.23 -17.51
CA ASN A 227 11.01 -9.41 -16.80
C ASN A 227 11.04 -9.23 -15.27
N ASP A 228 10.67 -8.05 -14.76
CA ASP A 228 10.62 -7.80 -13.31
C ASP A 228 9.28 -8.26 -12.73
N PHE A 229 9.27 -8.64 -11.46
CA PHE A 229 8.05 -9.05 -10.79
C PHE A 229 7.16 -7.83 -10.49
N LEU A 230 5.87 -7.92 -10.83
CA LEU A 230 4.93 -6.82 -10.65
C LEU A 230 4.03 -7.04 -9.45
N TYR A 231 3.72 -5.95 -8.73
CA TYR A 231 2.54 -5.84 -7.89
C TYR A 231 1.61 -4.78 -8.49
N CYS A 232 0.39 -5.16 -8.86
CA CYS A 232 -0.58 -4.31 -9.53
C CYS A 232 -1.84 -4.16 -8.67
N ASP A 233 -2.23 -2.91 -8.40
CA ASP A 233 -3.48 -2.54 -7.73
C ASP A 233 -4.19 -1.43 -8.54
N PRO A 234 -4.68 -1.76 -9.76
CA PRO A 234 -5.26 -0.78 -10.66
C PRO A 234 -6.60 -0.26 -10.15
N PRO A 235 -7.15 0.80 -10.76
CA PRO A 235 -8.54 1.17 -10.57
C PRO A 235 -9.46 -0.03 -10.76
N TYR A 236 -10.42 -0.21 -9.85
CA TYR A 236 -11.30 -1.36 -9.86
C TYR A 236 -12.36 -1.27 -10.97
N TYR A 237 -12.74 -2.43 -11.48
CA TYR A 237 -13.74 -2.55 -12.53
C TYR A 237 -15.13 -2.22 -11.98
N ILE A 238 -15.79 -1.21 -12.57
CA ILE A 238 -17.11 -0.69 -12.18
C ILE A 238 -18.16 -0.96 -13.28
N GLY A 239 -18.00 -2.08 -13.99
CA GLY A 239 -18.93 -2.49 -15.05
C GLY A 239 -20.27 -3.03 -14.54
N LYS A 240 -21.13 -3.47 -15.46
CA LYS A 240 -22.52 -3.90 -15.19
C LYS A 240 -22.61 -5.05 -14.17
N ASP A 241 -21.63 -5.94 -14.13
CA ASP A 241 -21.57 -7.12 -13.26
C ASP A 241 -20.77 -6.90 -11.97
N SER A 242 -20.31 -5.68 -11.73
CA SER A 242 -19.62 -5.31 -10.50
C SER A 242 -20.63 -4.92 -9.42
N LYS A 243 -20.51 -5.55 -8.24
CA LYS A 243 -21.28 -5.16 -7.05
C LYS A 243 -20.70 -3.91 -6.35
N MET A 244 -19.58 -3.37 -6.85
CA MET A 244 -18.98 -2.18 -6.26
C MET A 244 -19.84 -0.95 -6.48
N PHE A 245 -19.97 -0.16 -5.41
CA PHE A 245 -20.66 1.11 -5.45
C PHE A 245 -19.87 2.10 -6.32
N LYS A 246 -20.50 2.63 -7.37
CA LYS A 246 -19.87 3.60 -8.31
C LYS A 246 -19.33 4.87 -7.67
N GLY A 247 -19.66 5.12 -6.39
CA GLY A 247 -19.17 6.26 -5.60
C GLY A 247 -18.03 5.95 -4.63
N VAL A 248 -17.36 4.79 -4.75
CA VAL A 248 -16.19 4.42 -3.95
C VAL A 248 -15.05 5.42 -4.12
N TYR A 249 -14.93 5.98 -5.32
CA TYR A 249 -13.97 7.04 -5.57
C TYR A 249 -14.63 8.39 -5.28
N PRO A 250 -14.22 9.11 -4.22
CA PRO A 250 -14.93 10.31 -3.72
C PRO A 250 -14.91 11.51 -4.68
N MET A 251 -14.36 11.37 -5.88
CA MET A 251 -14.05 12.47 -6.78
C MET A 251 -14.89 12.40 -8.06
N ARG A 252 -16.21 12.40 -7.89
CA ARG A 252 -17.15 12.36 -9.02
C ARG A 252 -16.96 13.46 -10.05
N ASN A 253 -16.41 14.61 -9.63
CA ASN A 253 -16.25 15.81 -10.47
C ASN A 253 -14.83 16.00 -10.99
N ILE A 254 -13.89 15.15 -10.60
CA ILE A 254 -12.51 15.21 -11.05
C ILE A 254 -12.24 13.91 -11.79
N PRO A 255 -12.07 13.93 -13.12
CA PRO A 255 -11.79 12.76 -13.92
C PRO A 255 -10.36 12.30 -13.66
N ILE A 256 -10.09 11.78 -12.46
CA ILE A 256 -8.85 11.10 -12.17
C ILE A 256 -9.03 9.67 -12.65
N HIS A 257 -8.35 9.32 -13.68
CA HIS A 257 -7.90 8.01 -14.17
C HIS A 257 -8.71 6.74 -13.80
N HIS A 258 -9.77 6.84 -12.97
CA HIS A 258 -10.66 5.75 -12.60
C HIS A 258 -11.82 5.58 -13.58
N ASN A 259 -12.23 6.69 -14.22
CA ASN A 259 -13.23 6.64 -15.27
C ASN A 259 -12.52 6.25 -16.58
N ASN A 260 -13.06 5.25 -17.27
CA ASN A 260 -12.52 4.75 -18.53
C ASN A 260 -11.12 4.12 -18.43
N PHE A 261 -10.75 3.56 -17.25
CA PHE A 261 -9.51 2.80 -17.14
C PHE A 261 -9.51 1.63 -18.13
N PRO A 262 -8.45 1.44 -18.94
CA PRO A 262 -8.41 0.44 -20.01
C PRO A 262 -8.09 -0.96 -19.46
N HIS A 263 -9.06 -1.57 -18.78
CA HIS A 263 -8.93 -2.88 -18.13
C HIS A 263 -8.48 -4.00 -19.08
N GLU A 264 -8.97 -3.99 -20.32
CA GLU A 264 -8.60 -4.98 -21.33
C GLU A 264 -7.14 -4.81 -21.77
N LYS A 265 -6.70 -3.56 -21.90
CA LYS A 265 -5.30 -3.27 -22.24
C LYS A 265 -4.34 -3.76 -21.14
N LEU A 266 -4.70 -3.54 -19.86
CA LEU A 266 -3.93 -4.06 -18.75
C LEU A 266 -3.88 -5.60 -18.79
N ARG A 267 -5.03 -6.27 -19.00
CA ARG A 267 -5.11 -7.72 -19.16
C ARG A 267 -4.13 -8.21 -20.22
N ASP A 268 -4.16 -7.61 -21.42
CA ASP A 268 -3.37 -8.05 -22.56
C ASP A 268 -1.87 -7.85 -22.34
N LEU A 269 -1.48 -6.78 -21.65
CA LEU A 269 -0.11 -6.55 -21.27
C LEU A 269 0.36 -7.54 -20.20
N LEU A 270 -0.45 -7.83 -19.19
CA LEU A 270 -0.12 -8.78 -18.13
C LEU A 270 -0.01 -10.22 -18.65
N LYS A 271 -0.86 -10.63 -19.62
CA LYS A 271 -0.74 -11.95 -20.26
C LYS A 271 0.58 -12.14 -21.01
N LYS A 272 1.13 -11.07 -21.57
CA LYS A 272 2.43 -11.07 -22.26
C LYS A 272 3.62 -10.90 -21.34
N HIS A 273 3.39 -10.49 -20.09
CA HIS A 273 4.45 -10.22 -19.13
C HIS A 273 5.20 -11.50 -18.73
N LYS A 274 6.53 -11.42 -18.61
CA LYS A 274 7.39 -12.57 -18.31
C LYS A 274 7.83 -12.66 -16.84
N GLY A 275 7.90 -11.51 -16.15
CA GLY A 275 8.42 -11.40 -14.80
C GLY A 275 7.52 -11.96 -13.71
N GLY A 276 6.27 -12.34 -14.04
CA GLY A 276 5.26 -12.72 -13.07
C GLY A 276 4.63 -11.53 -12.37
N PHE A 277 3.49 -11.75 -11.72
CA PHE A 277 2.78 -10.67 -11.04
C PHE A 277 1.84 -11.16 -9.93
N ILE A 278 1.53 -10.25 -9.02
CA ILE A 278 0.34 -10.30 -8.16
C ILE A 278 -0.54 -9.11 -8.56
N LEU A 279 -1.82 -9.38 -8.84
CA LEU A 279 -2.79 -8.38 -9.22
C LEU A 279 -3.96 -8.40 -8.25
N SER A 280 -4.24 -7.26 -7.62
CA SER A 280 -5.42 -7.03 -6.78
C SER A 280 -6.55 -6.46 -7.63
N TYR A 281 -7.76 -6.99 -7.46
CA TYR A 281 -8.94 -6.49 -8.14
C TYR A 281 -10.21 -6.72 -7.31
N ASN A 282 -11.33 -6.06 -7.70
CA ASN A 282 -12.64 -6.45 -7.20
C ASN A 282 -13.10 -7.76 -7.86
N ASN A 283 -13.72 -8.61 -7.04
CA ASN A 283 -14.23 -9.90 -7.48
C ASN A 283 -15.55 -9.73 -8.24
N CYS A 284 -15.49 -9.89 -9.55
CA CYS A 284 -16.67 -9.92 -10.43
C CYS A 284 -16.47 -10.90 -11.61
N PRO A 285 -17.54 -11.35 -12.26
CA PRO A 285 -17.45 -12.31 -13.37
C PRO A 285 -16.51 -11.87 -14.48
N THR A 286 -16.55 -10.60 -14.91
CA THR A 286 -15.67 -10.05 -15.94
C THR A 286 -14.20 -10.21 -15.57
N ILE A 287 -13.80 -9.80 -14.35
CA ILE A 287 -12.40 -9.90 -13.91
C ILE A 287 -11.96 -11.36 -13.77
N ARG A 288 -12.83 -12.23 -13.22
CA ARG A 288 -12.53 -13.69 -13.19
C ARG A 288 -12.31 -14.26 -14.58
N GLY A 289 -13.13 -13.83 -15.55
CA GLY A 289 -13.01 -14.25 -16.95
C GLY A 289 -11.75 -13.73 -17.64
N TYR A 290 -11.36 -12.47 -17.40
CA TYR A 290 -10.16 -11.87 -17.98
C TYR A 290 -8.87 -12.63 -17.60
N TYR A 291 -8.84 -13.20 -16.40
CA TYR A 291 -7.65 -13.82 -15.83
C TYR A 291 -7.85 -15.30 -15.45
N LYS A 292 -8.78 -15.99 -16.15
CA LYS A 292 -9.13 -17.40 -15.84
C LYS A 292 -7.98 -18.39 -15.92
N GLU A 293 -6.94 -18.07 -16.71
CA GLU A 293 -5.75 -18.90 -16.88
C GLU A 293 -4.74 -18.79 -15.72
N PHE A 294 -4.92 -17.81 -14.82
CA PHE A 294 -4.02 -17.60 -13.69
C PHE A 294 -4.64 -18.08 -12.37
N LYS A 295 -3.78 -18.33 -11.40
CA LYS A 295 -4.23 -18.70 -10.05
C LYS A 295 -5.03 -17.56 -9.43
N GLN A 296 -6.26 -17.82 -9.03
CA GLN A 296 -7.16 -16.88 -8.39
C GLN A 296 -7.37 -17.28 -6.93
N THR A 297 -7.31 -16.31 -6.01
CA THR A 297 -7.65 -16.47 -4.60
C THR A 297 -8.63 -15.38 -4.19
N PHE A 298 -9.53 -15.69 -3.27
CA PHE A 298 -10.64 -14.83 -2.85
C PHE A 298 -10.52 -14.53 -1.36
N PRO A 299 -9.56 -13.67 -0.95
CA PRO A 299 -9.38 -13.35 0.45
C PRO A 299 -10.53 -12.48 0.93
N SER A 300 -10.94 -12.68 2.18
CA SER A 300 -11.96 -11.86 2.82
C SER A 300 -11.34 -10.99 3.90
N TRP A 301 -11.60 -9.70 3.85
CA TRP A 301 -11.31 -8.76 4.91
C TRP A 301 -12.36 -7.64 4.94
N GLN A 302 -12.53 -7.01 6.09
CA GLN A 302 -13.46 -5.91 6.24
C GLN A 302 -12.75 -4.57 6.04
N TYR A 303 -13.19 -3.80 5.05
CA TYR A 303 -12.79 -2.40 4.93
C TYR A 303 -13.41 -1.56 6.05
N THR A 304 -12.59 -0.81 6.78
CA THR A 304 -13.09 0.08 7.85
C THR A 304 -13.81 1.32 7.32
N MET A 305 -13.71 1.57 6.03
CA MET A 305 -14.34 2.71 5.34
C MET A 305 -15.17 2.23 4.15
N GLY A 306 -15.90 1.13 4.33
CA GLY A 306 -16.81 0.61 3.33
C GLY A 306 -17.96 1.59 3.08
N GLN A 307 -17.79 2.47 2.07
CA GLN A 307 -18.92 3.12 1.45
C GLN A 307 -19.54 2.09 0.49
N GLY A 308 -20.71 1.62 0.81
CA GLY A 308 -21.48 0.72 -0.03
C GLY A 308 -21.60 -0.72 0.47
N GLU A 309 -20.69 -1.21 1.30
CA GLU A 309 -20.97 -2.38 2.12
C GLU A 309 -21.77 -1.91 3.34
N LYS A 310 -22.98 -2.41 3.49
CA LYS A 310 -23.76 -2.17 4.71
C LYS A 310 -22.88 -2.61 5.87
N ARG A 311 -22.41 -1.64 6.70
CA ARG A 311 -21.76 -1.96 7.96
C ARG A 311 -22.60 -3.01 8.64
N ILE A 312 -22.02 -4.14 8.96
CA ILE A 312 -22.67 -5.11 9.85
C ILE A 312 -22.71 -4.40 11.20
N GLY A 313 -23.77 -3.64 11.45
CA GLY A 313 -24.02 -3.06 12.76
C GLY A 313 -24.27 -4.19 13.75
N LYS A 314 -24.09 -3.94 15.06
CA LYS A 314 -24.40 -4.89 16.14
C LYS A 314 -25.77 -5.56 15.92
N ASN A 315 -26.77 -4.80 15.51
CA ASN A 315 -28.13 -5.29 15.22
C ASN A 315 -28.24 -6.34 14.11
N ARG A 316 -27.25 -6.44 13.21
CA ARG A 316 -27.24 -7.47 12.16
C ARG A 316 -26.57 -8.75 12.63
N ILE A 317 -25.60 -8.65 13.52
CA ILE A 317 -24.96 -9.80 14.17
C ILE A 317 -25.99 -10.49 15.08
N GLU A 318 -26.75 -9.69 15.84
CA GLU A 318 -27.83 -10.18 16.74
C GLU A 318 -28.98 -10.84 15.98
N ASN A 319 -29.24 -10.44 14.73
CA ASN A 319 -30.30 -11.01 13.89
C ASN A 319 -29.82 -12.10 12.91
N GLY A 320 -28.65 -12.70 13.12
CA GLY A 320 -28.17 -13.83 12.34
C GLY A 320 -27.73 -13.52 10.88
N ASN A 321 -27.76 -12.26 10.47
CA ASN A 321 -27.40 -11.81 9.11
C ASN A 321 -25.94 -11.36 8.98
N GLY A 322 -25.07 -11.86 9.84
CA GLY A 322 -23.69 -11.40 10.04
C GLY A 322 -22.67 -11.91 9.06
N HIS A 323 -23.03 -12.62 8.01
CA HIS A 323 -22.04 -13.20 7.11
C HIS A 323 -21.62 -12.25 6.01
N ILE A 324 -20.32 -11.94 5.95
CA ILE A 324 -19.68 -11.53 4.70
C ILE A 324 -19.74 -12.76 3.79
N LYS A 325 -20.81 -12.85 3.00
CA LYS A 325 -21.10 -14.05 2.22
C LYS A 325 -20.10 -14.32 1.10
N GLU A 326 -19.42 -13.29 0.62
CA GLU A 326 -18.44 -13.41 -0.46
C GLU A 326 -17.32 -12.39 -0.29
N SER A 327 -16.09 -12.75 -0.65
CA SER A 327 -15.01 -11.80 -0.77
C SER A 327 -15.30 -10.85 -1.94
N HIS A 328 -15.25 -9.55 -1.67
CA HIS A 328 -15.31 -8.53 -2.73
C HIS A 328 -13.96 -8.35 -3.44
N GLU A 329 -12.94 -9.07 -3.02
CA GLU A 329 -11.58 -8.98 -3.53
C GLU A 329 -11.16 -10.28 -4.20
N ILE A 330 -10.36 -10.14 -5.25
CA ILE A 330 -9.67 -11.22 -5.91
C ILE A 330 -8.18 -10.88 -5.99
N LEU A 331 -7.34 -11.83 -5.63
CA LEU A 331 -5.92 -11.77 -5.90
C LEU A 331 -5.58 -12.77 -6.99
N ILE A 332 -4.94 -12.28 -8.04
CA ILE A 332 -4.57 -13.05 -9.23
C ILE A 332 -3.05 -13.16 -9.24
N PHE A 333 -2.55 -14.37 -9.34
CA PHE A 333 -1.12 -14.65 -9.27
C PHE A 333 -0.62 -15.37 -10.52
N CYS A 334 0.44 -14.83 -11.08
CA CYS A 334 1.24 -15.46 -12.14
C CYS A 334 2.67 -15.59 -11.65
N PRO A 335 3.25 -16.79 -11.56
CA PRO A 335 4.65 -16.95 -11.21
C PRO A 335 5.56 -16.38 -12.31
N PRO A 336 6.81 -15.99 -12.00
CA PRO A 336 7.80 -15.67 -13.02
C PRO A 336 7.97 -16.86 -13.97
N LYS A 337 8.04 -16.59 -15.28
CA LYS A 337 8.39 -17.65 -16.25
C LYS A 337 9.83 -18.07 -15.98
N THR A 338 10.04 -19.34 -15.70
CA THR A 338 11.38 -19.93 -15.65
C THR A 338 12.08 -19.69 -16.98
N LYS A 339 13.30 -19.15 -16.89
CA LYS A 339 14.18 -19.02 -18.08
C LYS A 339 14.60 -20.40 -18.55
#